data_6233f11b6988f893e834bf69beb61c8d
#
_entry.id   6233f11b6988f893e834bf69beb61c8d
#
_cell.length_a   1.000
_cell.length_b   1.000
_cell.length_c   1.000
_cell.angle_alpha   90.00
_cell.angle_beta   90.00
_cell.angle_gamma   90.00
#
_symmetry.space_group_name_H-M   'P 1'
#
loop_
_entity.id
_entity.type
_entity.pdbx_description
1 polymer ?
#
loop_
_entity_poly.entity_id
_entity_poly.type
_entity_poly.pdbx_seq_one_letter_code
_entity_poly.pdbx_strand_id
1 'polypeptide(L)'
;MPHLHRDKSRDIIFGSVVVFIVVLDQLTKALVRANLNVHQVWFDAGIFQIIHVQNTGAAFGLFKGNALTLIITSVIGIIVILILVFLLRSRWRFLESMWVQVAMALVMGGTIGNNLIDRIRMGYVTDFIDFKVWPAWNVADASITIGVVIIAYRLIFYSGVAKNKA
;
A
#
# COMPACT_ATOMS: atom_id res chain seq x y z
N MET A 1 -15.31 -5.87 32.99
CA MET A 1 -14.84 -5.38 31.68
C MET A 1 -13.44 -5.93 31.50
N PRO A 2 -13.12 -6.74 30.49
CA PRO A 2 -11.74 -7.19 30.28
C PRO A 2 -10.92 -5.95 29.91
N HIS A 3 -9.90 -5.69 30.69
CA HIS A 3 -8.91 -4.66 30.41
C HIS A 3 -8.31 -4.96 29.03
N LEU A 4 -8.56 -4.08 28.06
CA LEU A 4 -7.93 -4.08 26.76
C LEU A 4 -6.42 -3.85 26.97
N HIS A 5 -5.66 -4.92 27.23
CA HIS A 5 -4.20 -4.87 27.17
C HIS A 5 -3.83 -4.57 25.73
N ARG A 6 -3.75 -3.27 25.42
CA ARG A 6 -3.26 -2.79 24.14
C ARG A 6 -1.80 -3.25 23.99
N ASP A 7 -1.57 -4.14 23.06
CA ASP A 7 -0.22 -4.65 22.77
C ASP A 7 0.60 -3.54 22.07
N LYS A 8 1.29 -2.74 22.89
CA LYS A 8 2.09 -1.61 22.42
C LYS A 8 3.14 -2.02 21.39
N SER A 9 3.70 -3.22 21.50
CA SER A 9 4.71 -3.71 20.56
C SER A 9 4.14 -3.84 19.16
N ARG A 10 2.91 -4.34 19.02
CA ARG A 10 2.23 -4.48 17.73
C ARG A 10 1.88 -3.13 17.12
N ASP A 11 1.44 -2.17 17.95
CA ASP A 11 1.16 -0.82 17.48
C ASP A 11 2.43 -0.13 16.97
N ILE A 12 3.57 -0.35 17.65
CA ILE A 12 4.87 0.16 17.20
C ILE A 12 5.28 -0.49 15.88
N ILE A 13 5.17 -1.81 15.75
CA ILE A 13 5.50 -2.52 14.50
C ILE A 13 4.62 -2.00 13.36
N PHE A 14 3.30 -1.89 13.58
CA PHE A 14 2.38 -1.36 12.58
C PHE A 14 2.83 0.04 12.11
N GLY A 15 3.03 0.97 13.04
CA GLY A 15 3.47 2.33 12.73
C GLY A 15 4.83 2.37 12.03
N SER A 16 5.80 1.55 12.48
CA SER A 16 7.13 1.47 11.87
C SER A 16 7.08 0.97 10.42
N VAL A 17 6.26 -0.04 10.12
CA VAL A 17 6.08 -0.54 8.75
C VAL A 17 5.44 0.53 7.87
N VAL A 18 4.38 1.22 8.35
CA VAL A 18 3.76 2.32 7.59
C VAL A 18 4.79 3.40 7.26
N VAL A 19 5.53 3.88 8.26
CA VAL A 19 6.54 4.94 8.07
C VAL A 19 7.64 4.47 7.12
N PHE A 20 8.14 3.25 7.29
CA PHE A 20 9.17 2.68 6.42
C PHE A 20 8.74 2.64 4.96
N ILE A 21 7.52 2.17 4.66
CA ILE A 21 7.00 2.12 3.29
C ILE A 21 6.84 3.52 2.71
N VAL A 22 6.25 4.45 3.46
CA VAL A 22 6.09 5.84 3.00
C VAL A 22 7.43 6.49 2.69
N VAL A 23 8.41 6.33 3.58
CA VAL A 23 9.75 6.90 3.39
C VAL A 23 10.44 6.27 2.18
N LEU A 24 10.42 4.95 2.06
CA LEU A 24 11.05 4.24 0.94
C LEU A 24 10.41 4.63 -0.40
N ASP A 25 9.08 4.69 -0.46
CA ASP A 25 8.33 5.11 -1.64
C ASP A 25 8.69 6.55 -2.04
N GLN A 26 8.62 7.48 -1.11
CA GLN A 26 8.89 8.89 -1.40
C GLN A 26 10.35 9.17 -1.75
N LEU A 27 11.30 8.46 -1.13
CA LEU A 27 12.72 8.56 -1.47
C LEU A 27 13.00 8.06 -2.90
N THR A 28 12.50 6.87 -3.25
CA THR A 28 12.70 6.31 -4.59
C THR A 28 12.08 7.19 -5.67
N LYS A 29 10.87 7.70 -5.46
CA LYS A 29 10.22 8.64 -6.36
C LYS A 29 10.95 9.97 -6.46
N ALA A 30 11.47 10.51 -5.36
CA ALA A 30 12.27 11.72 -5.37
C ALA A 30 13.55 11.55 -6.18
N LEU A 31 14.23 10.41 -6.04
CA LEU A 31 15.42 10.09 -6.86
C LEU A 31 15.08 10.01 -8.33
N VAL A 32 13.97 9.36 -8.70
CA VAL A 32 13.53 9.29 -10.10
C VAL A 32 13.26 10.69 -10.66
N ARG A 33 12.46 11.49 -9.95
CA ARG A 33 12.12 12.86 -10.39
C ARG A 33 13.34 13.81 -10.48
N ALA A 34 14.33 13.62 -9.61
CA ALA A 34 15.54 14.46 -9.60
C ALA A 34 16.51 14.14 -10.72
N ASN A 35 16.51 12.91 -11.24
CA ASN A 35 17.53 12.45 -12.18
C ASN A 35 16.99 12.12 -13.58
N LEU A 36 15.67 12.01 -13.76
CA LEU A 36 15.08 11.60 -15.03
C LEU A 36 14.01 12.60 -15.48
N ASN A 37 14.07 13.01 -16.74
CA ASN A 37 12.95 13.68 -17.38
C ASN A 37 11.77 12.72 -17.54
N VAL A 38 10.55 13.26 -17.67
CA VAL A 38 9.35 12.44 -17.91
C VAL A 38 9.54 11.64 -19.20
N HIS A 39 9.23 10.33 -19.13
CA HIS A 39 9.45 9.30 -20.16
C HIS A 39 10.91 8.97 -20.47
N GLN A 40 11.86 9.50 -19.75
CA GLN A 40 13.26 9.11 -19.89
C GLN A 40 13.48 7.73 -19.23
N VAL A 41 14.11 6.84 -19.99
CA VAL A 41 14.57 5.53 -19.52
C VAL A 41 15.99 5.66 -18.98
N TRP A 42 16.22 5.21 -17.76
CA TRP A 42 17.55 5.19 -17.14
C TRP A 42 18.25 3.86 -17.35
N PHE A 43 17.51 2.75 -17.27
CA PHE A 43 18.03 1.39 -17.38
C PHE A 43 17.02 0.51 -18.11
N ASP A 44 17.49 -0.29 -19.06
CA ASP A 44 16.67 -1.26 -19.80
C ASP A 44 17.36 -2.62 -19.82
N ALA A 45 16.72 -3.63 -19.18
CA ALA A 45 17.16 -5.02 -19.14
C ALA A 45 16.44 -5.91 -20.16
N GLY A 46 15.74 -5.34 -21.14
CA GLY A 46 14.93 -6.06 -22.13
C GLY A 46 13.54 -6.43 -21.62
N ILE A 47 13.46 -7.19 -20.51
CA ILE A 47 12.19 -7.62 -19.91
C ILE A 47 11.58 -6.58 -18.98
N PHE A 48 12.38 -5.71 -18.37
CA PHE A 48 11.93 -4.59 -17.57
C PHE A 48 12.85 -3.39 -17.74
N GLN A 49 12.35 -2.21 -17.43
CA GLN A 49 13.10 -0.96 -17.46
C GLN A 49 12.79 -0.07 -16.26
N ILE A 50 13.71 0.84 -15.95
CA ILE A 50 13.49 1.94 -15.01
C ILE A 50 13.25 3.19 -15.83
N ILE A 51 12.07 3.79 -15.66
CA ILE A 51 11.58 4.94 -16.44
C ILE A 51 10.88 5.94 -15.52
N HIS A 52 10.76 7.20 -15.92
CA HIS A 52 9.93 8.17 -15.20
C HIS A 52 8.57 8.31 -15.88
N VAL A 53 7.52 7.82 -15.24
CA VAL A 53 6.12 7.94 -15.72
C VAL A 53 5.30 8.76 -14.73
N GLN A 54 4.47 9.68 -15.23
CA GLN A 54 3.49 10.42 -14.44
C GLN A 54 2.10 9.81 -14.64
N ASN A 55 1.56 9.17 -13.60
CA ASN A 55 0.28 8.49 -13.63
C ASN A 55 -0.83 9.34 -12.98
N THR A 56 -1.77 9.84 -13.76
CA THR A 56 -2.92 10.65 -13.30
C THR A 56 -4.15 9.80 -12.96
N GLY A 57 -4.13 8.48 -13.21
CA GLY A 57 -5.21 7.53 -12.92
C GLY A 57 -4.87 6.53 -11.82
N ALA A 58 -5.74 5.57 -11.58
CA ALA A 58 -5.44 4.35 -10.85
C ALA A 58 -4.88 3.29 -11.79
N ALA A 59 -4.72 2.04 -11.29
CA ALA A 59 -4.32 0.92 -12.10
C ALA A 59 -5.19 0.82 -13.38
N PHE A 60 -4.54 0.49 -14.51
CA PHE A 60 -5.19 0.39 -15.84
C PHE A 60 -5.88 1.68 -16.33
N GLY A 61 -5.49 2.86 -15.81
CA GLY A 61 -6.05 4.14 -16.23
C GLY A 61 -7.45 4.45 -15.70
N LEU A 62 -7.95 3.68 -14.74
CA LEU A 62 -9.22 3.97 -14.09
C LEU A 62 -9.15 5.34 -13.38
N PHE A 63 -10.24 6.09 -13.42
CA PHE A 63 -10.36 7.44 -12.83
C PHE A 63 -9.30 8.44 -13.30
N LYS A 64 -8.79 8.29 -14.54
CA LYS A 64 -7.80 9.21 -15.11
C LYS A 64 -8.29 10.66 -15.04
N GLY A 65 -7.44 11.54 -14.50
CA GLY A 65 -7.77 12.96 -14.30
C GLY A 65 -8.67 13.26 -13.09
N ASN A 66 -9.13 12.25 -12.33
CA ASN A 66 -9.97 12.46 -11.15
C ASN A 66 -9.21 12.15 -9.85
N ALA A 67 -8.17 12.93 -9.57
CA ALA A 67 -7.34 12.77 -8.37
C ALA A 67 -8.16 12.87 -7.08
N LEU A 68 -9.18 13.74 -7.05
CA LEU A 68 -10.01 13.93 -5.85
C LEU A 68 -10.76 12.66 -5.44
N THR A 69 -11.36 11.94 -6.37
CA THR A 69 -12.03 10.66 -6.10
C THR A 69 -11.04 9.65 -5.51
N LEU A 70 -9.82 9.57 -6.06
CA LEU A 70 -8.79 8.66 -5.57
C LEU A 70 -8.28 9.05 -4.17
N ILE A 71 -8.19 10.34 -3.86
CA ILE A 71 -7.86 10.83 -2.52
C ILE A 71 -8.96 10.47 -1.53
N ILE A 72 -10.23 10.75 -1.85
CA ILE A 72 -11.36 10.49 -0.95
C ILE A 72 -11.49 9.00 -0.64
N THR A 73 -11.46 8.14 -1.66
CA THR A 73 -11.53 6.68 -1.46
C THR A 73 -10.38 6.15 -0.62
N SER A 74 -9.20 6.73 -0.78
CA SER A 74 -8.01 6.37 0.02
C SER A 74 -8.12 6.81 1.47
N VAL A 75 -8.65 8.01 1.75
CA VAL A 75 -8.91 8.48 3.12
C VAL A 75 -9.91 7.54 3.80
N ILE A 76 -10.99 7.15 3.13
CA ILE A 76 -11.96 6.19 3.66
C ILE A 76 -11.27 4.85 3.95
N GLY A 77 -10.47 4.32 3.03
CA GLY A 77 -9.73 3.07 3.23
C GLY A 77 -8.77 3.12 4.42
N ILE A 78 -8.04 4.23 4.59
CA ILE A 78 -7.16 4.44 5.74
C ILE A 78 -7.95 4.46 7.06
N ILE A 79 -9.08 5.16 7.10
CA ILE A 79 -9.95 5.19 8.29
C ILE A 79 -10.43 3.78 8.64
N VAL A 80 -10.86 3.00 7.64
CA VAL A 80 -11.27 1.60 7.84
C VAL A 80 -10.12 0.77 8.42
N ILE A 81 -8.92 0.87 7.88
CA ILE A 81 -7.73 0.16 8.40
C ILE A 81 -7.47 0.55 9.86
N LEU A 82 -7.52 1.84 10.20
CA LEU A 82 -7.32 2.32 11.57
C LEU A 82 -8.38 1.75 12.52
N ILE A 83 -9.65 1.72 12.11
CA ILE A 83 -10.74 1.11 12.90
C ILE A 83 -10.47 -0.38 13.12
N LEU A 84 -10.10 -1.13 12.08
CA LEU A 84 -9.81 -2.56 12.17
C LEU A 84 -8.63 -2.83 13.12
N VAL A 85 -7.54 -2.06 12.99
CA VAL A 85 -6.30 -2.25 13.76
C VAL A 85 -6.45 -1.81 15.21
N PHE A 86 -7.10 -0.68 15.47
CA PHE A 86 -7.09 -0.09 16.82
C PHE A 86 -8.37 -0.32 17.62
N LEU A 87 -9.53 -0.49 16.97
CA LEU A 87 -10.81 -0.66 17.66
C LEU A 87 -11.34 -2.09 17.60
N LEU A 88 -11.16 -2.79 16.48
CA LEU A 88 -11.77 -4.11 16.26
C LEU A 88 -10.78 -5.28 16.41
N ARG A 89 -9.48 -5.03 16.55
CA ARG A 89 -8.45 -6.06 16.66
C ARG A 89 -8.79 -7.13 17.72
N SER A 90 -9.17 -6.71 18.92
CA SER A 90 -9.49 -7.60 20.03
C SER A 90 -10.83 -8.36 19.88
N ARG A 91 -11.65 -7.97 18.92
CA ARG A 91 -12.95 -8.61 18.65
C ARG A 91 -12.82 -9.81 17.70
N TRP A 92 -11.80 -9.83 16.85
CA TRP A 92 -11.63 -10.85 15.82
C TRP A 92 -10.21 -11.40 15.82
N ARG A 93 -10.08 -12.70 16.17
CA ARG A 93 -8.77 -13.40 16.19
C ARG A 93 -7.98 -13.28 14.88
N PHE A 94 -8.67 -13.13 13.75
CA PHE A 94 -8.05 -12.87 12.46
C PHE A 94 -7.22 -11.58 12.47
N LEU A 95 -7.77 -10.50 13.05
CA LEU A 95 -7.10 -9.20 13.15
C LEU A 95 -5.96 -9.19 14.20
N GLU A 96 -5.96 -10.15 15.13
CA GLU A 96 -4.86 -10.31 16.09
C GLU A 96 -3.60 -10.88 15.45
N SER A 97 -3.71 -11.48 14.26
CA SER A 97 -2.54 -12.05 13.56
C SER A 97 -1.54 -10.96 13.19
N MET A 98 -0.27 -11.14 13.59
CA MET A 98 0.81 -10.23 13.23
C MET A 98 0.95 -10.07 11.70
N TRP A 99 0.80 -11.15 10.94
CA TRP A 99 0.82 -11.12 9.47
C TRP A 99 -0.27 -10.21 8.88
N VAL A 100 -1.48 -10.26 9.45
CA VAL A 100 -2.60 -9.41 9.01
C VAL A 100 -2.31 -7.94 9.35
N GLN A 101 -1.74 -7.66 10.54
CA GLN A 101 -1.39 -6.30 10.92
C GLN A 101 -0.28 -5.71 10.06
N VAL A 102 0.79 -6.48 9.80
CA VAL A 102 1.85 -6.07 8.87
C VAL A 102 1.28 -5.86 7.47
N ALA A 103 0.42 -6.74 7.00
CA ALA A 103 -0.22 -6.60 5.69
C ALA A 103 -1.09 -5.34 5.60
N MET A 104 -1.88 -5.03 6.63
CA MET A 104 -2.64 -3.78 6.69
C MET A 104 -1.73 -2.54 6.76
N ALA A 105 -0.59 -2.63 7.44
CA ALA A 105 0.41 -1.57 7.46
C ALA A 105 1.04 -1.33 6.07
N LEU A 106 1.33 -2.39 5.33
CA LEU A 106 1.81 -2.31 3.94
C LEU A 106 0.79 -1.61 3.03
N VAL A 107 -0.49 -2.02 3.10
CA VAL A 107 -1.57 -1.38 2.34
C VAL A 107 -1.70 0.09 2.72
N MET A 108 -1.72 0.40 4.01
CA MET A 108 -1.85 1.77 4.49
C MET A 108 -0.67 2.65 4.06
N GLY A 109 0.56 2.17 4.22
CA GLY A 109 1.78 2.91 3.82
C GLY A 109 1.81 3.23 2.32
N GLY A 110 1.49 2.24 1.48
CA GLY A 110 1.39 2.44 0.04
C GLY A 110 0.27 3.40 -0.35
N THR A 111 -0.90 3.28 0.29
CA THR A 111 -2.02 4.20 0.05
C THR A 111 -1.67 5.64 0.41
N ILE A 112 -0.96 5.86 1.52
CA ILE A 112 -0.49 7.20 1.92
C ILE A 112 0.50 7.74 0.88
N GLY A 113 1.50 6.94 0.48
CA GLY A 113 2.52 7.35 -0.49
C GLY A 113 1.91 7.79 -1.83
N ASN A 114 1.12 6.92 -2.45
CA ASN A 114 0.54 7.18 -3.76
C ASN A 114 -0.60 8.21 -3.72
N ASN A 115 -1.62 7.95 -2.91
CA ASN A 115 -2.88 8.66 -3.06
C ASN A 115 -3.01 9.90 -2.18
N LEU A 116 -2.27 10.00 -1.08
CA LEU A 116 -2.27 11.21 -0.28
C LEU A 116 -1.08 12.10 -0.64
N ILE A 117 0.15 11.61 -0.49
CA ILE A 117 1.33 12.48 -0.67
C ILE A 117 1.46 12.92 -2.13
N ASP A 118 1.54 11.99 -3.07
CA ASP A 118 1.81 12.34 -4.47
C ASP A 118 0.64 13.11 -5.09
N ARG A 119 -0.59 12.61 -4.95
CA ARG A 119 -1.75 13.23 -5.61
C ARG A 119 -2.14 14.59 -5.02
N ILE A 120 -1.99 14.78 -3.69
CA ILE A 120 -2.24 16.08 -3.07
C ILE A 120 -1.17 17.09 -3.50
N ARG A 121 0.11 16.66 -3.58
CA ARG A 121 1.23 17.57 -3.89
C ARG A 121 1.37 17.86 -5.37
N MET A 122 1.12 16.89 -6.23
CA MET A 122 1.49 16.97 -7.65
C MET A 122 0.32 16.69 -8.60
N GLY A 123 -0.79 16.12 -8.12
CA GLY A 123 -1.91 15.70 -8.96
C GLY A 123 -1.71 14.39 -9.71
N TYR A 124 -0.53 13.79 -9.63
CA TYR A 124 -0.15 12.52 -10.26
C TYR A 124 0.73 11.68 -9.33
N VAL A 125 0.89 10.41 -9.66
CA VAL A 125 1.81 9.48 -9.01
C VAL A 125 3.03 9.27 -9.92
N THR A 126 4.24 9.20 -9.33
CA THR A 126 5.45 8.84 -10.06
C THR A 126 5.61 7.32 -10.07
N ASP A 127 5.52 6.70 -11.26
CA ASP A 127 5.79 5.30 -11.49
C ASP A 127 7.13 5.13 -12.22
N PHE A 128 7.88 4.06 -11.90
CA PHE A 128 9.22 3.93 -12.44
C PHE A 128 9.70 2.51 -12.73
N ILE A 129 8.99 1.47 -12.30
CA ILE A 129 9.28 0.08 -12.66
C ILE A 129 8.30 -0.33 -13.75
N ASP A 130 8.82 -0.58 -14.96
CA ASP A 130 8.01 -0.92 -16.14
C ASP A 130 8.46 -2.25 -16.75
N PHE A 131 7.56 -3.24 -16.77
CA PHE A 131 7.78 -4.54 -17.39
C PHE A 131 7.35 -4.58 -18.86
N LYS A 132 7.06 -3.44 -19.48
CA LYS A 132 6.68 -3.29 -20.91
C LYS A 132 5.37 -3.98 -21.32
N VAL A 133 4.95 -5.01 -20.60
CA VAL A 133 3.69 -5.77 -20.80
C VAL A 133 2.66 -5.48 -19.71
N TRP A 134 3.03 -4.68 -18.71
CA TRP A 134 2.21 -4.30 -17.57
C TRP A 134 2.37 -2.79 -17.33
N PRO A 135 1.36 -2.08 -16.83
CA PRO A 135 1.52 -0.67 -16.45
C PRO A 135 2.69 -0.46 -15.51
N ALA A 136 3.43 0.64 -15.71
CA ALA A 136 4.50 1.00 -14.79
C ALA A 136 3.97 1.18 -13.36
N TRP A 137 4.78 0.88 -12.36
CA TRP A 137 4.44 0.88 -10.94
C TRP A 137 5.61 1.35 -10.08
N ASN A 138 5.40 1.43 -8.75
CA ASN A 138 6.35 1.95 -7.78
C ASN A 138 6.34 1.12 -6.48
N VAL A 139 7.09 1.55 -5.46
CA VAL A 139 7.19 0.86 -4.16
C VAL A 139 5.84 0.80 -3.44
N ALA A 140 5.04 1.86 -3.50
CA ALA A 140 3.73 1.88 -2.87
C ALA A 140 2.78 0.83 -3.48
N ASP A 141 2.76 0.68 -4.81
CA ASP A 141 1.96 -0.34 -5.50
C ASP A 141 2.39 -1.76 -5.12
N ALA A 142 3.71 -2.01 -5.06
CA ALA A 142 4.25 -3.27 -4.57
C ALA A 142 3.78 -3.57 -3.15
N SER A 143 3.85 -2.59 -2.25
CA SER A 143 3.46 -2.77 -0.85
C SER A 143 1.95 -3.04 -0.71
N ILE A 144 1.10 -2.33 -1.46
CA ILE A 144 -0.35 -2.58 -1.49
C ILE A 144 -0.61 -4.00 -1.99
N THR A 145 0.02 -4.40 -3.10
CA THR A 145 -0.18 -5.73 -3.70
C THR A 145 0.23 -6.84 -2.73
N ILE A 146 1.42 -6.75 -2.13
CA ILE A 146 1.91 -7.73 -1.15
C ILE A 146 0.96 -7.79 0.06
N GLY A 147 0.55 -6.64 0.59
CA GLY A 147 -0.37 -6.56 1.71
C GLY A 147 -1.72 -7.23 1.41
N VAL A 148 -2.31 -6.94 0.25
CA VAL A 148 -3.59 -7.55 -0.19
C VAL A 148 -3.44 -9.06 -0.36
N VAL A 149 -2.36 -9.54 -0.98
CA VAL A 149 -2.09 -10.98 -1.14
C VAL A 149 -1.97 -11.69 0.21
N ILE A 150 -1.25 -11.10 1.18
CA ILE A 150 -1.13 -11.67 2.53
C ILE A 150 -2.50 -11.73 3.22
N ILE A 151 -3.32 -10.67 3.14
CA ILE A 151 -4.66 -10.62 3.73
C ILE A 151 -5.54 -11.71 3.10
N ALA A 152 -5.57 -11.80 1.77
CA ALA A 152 -6.35 -12.78 1.03
C ALA A 152 -5.94 -14.22 1.40
N TYR A 153 -4.63 -14.51 1.40
CA TYR A 153 -4.10 -15.81 1.81
C TYR A 153 -4.55 -16.17 3.23
N ARG A 154 -4.35 -15.25 4.17
CA ARG A 154 -4.75 -15.47 5.58
C ARG A 154 -6.26 -15.66 5.74
N LEU A 155 -7.07 -14.96 4.96
CA LEU A 155 -8.53 -15.09 5.00
C LEU A 155 -8.99 -16.47 4.50
N ILE A 156 -8.43 -16.94 3.39
CA ILE A 156 -8.77 -18.25 2.80
C ILE A 156 -8.39 -19.37 3.75
N PHE A 157 -7.18 -19.37 4.29
CA PHE A 157 -6.71 -20.46 5.16
C PHE A 157 -7.20 -20.35 6.61
N TYR A 158 -7.59 -19.17 7.08
CA TYR A 158 -8.23 -19.01 8.38
C TYR A 158 -9.58 -19.69 8.46
N SER A 159 -10.42 -19.54 7.43
CA SER A 159 -11.72 -20.20 7.35
C SER A 159 -11.63 -21.73 7.24
N GLY A 160 -10.54 -22.27 6.68
CA GLY A 160 -10.28 -23.71 6.62
C GLY A 160 -10.05 -24.36 7.99
N VAL A 161 -9.39 -23.65 8.91
CA VAL A 161 -9.12 -24.16 10.27
C VAL A 161 -10.38 -24.17 11.15
N ALA A 162 -11.31 -23.26 10.93
CA ALA A 162 -12.56 -23.21 11.68
C ALA A 162 -13.52 -24.38 11.32
N LYS A 163 -13.52 -24.81 10.04
CA LYS A 163 -14.35 -25.94 9.57
C LYS A 163 -13.90 -27.32 10.08
N ASN A 164 -12.61 -27.50 10.40
CA ASN A 164 -12.08 -28.79 10.86
C ASN A 164 -12.19 -29.00 12.39
N LYS A 165 -12.80 -28.07 13.13
CA LYS A 165 -13.01 -28.14 14.57
C LYS A 165 -14.49 -28.25 14.97
N ALA A 166 -15.40 -28.36 14.01
CA ALA A 166 -16.81 -28.64 14.18
C ALA A 166 -17.13 -30.08 13.72
#